data_12993a418834a46efca7960c46c56b81
#
_entry.id   12993a418834a46efca7960c46c56b81
#
_cell.length_a   1.000
_cell.length_b   1.000
_cell.length_c   1.000
_cell.angle_alpha   90.00
_cell.angle_beta   90.00
_cell.angle_gamma   90.00
#
_symmetry.space_group_name_H-M   'P 1'
#
loop_
_entity.id
_entity.type
_entity.pdbx_description
1 polymer ?
#
loop_
_entity_poly.entity_id
_entity_poly.type
_entity_poly.pdbx_seq_one_letter_code
_entity_poly.pdbx_strand_id
1 'polypeptide(L)'
;MKIHGSCHCQAVRYEVESNEPYPYQKCYCSICRKTSGGEGYTINLSADAQTLKINGEDHLETYRALLSPDSRQSNHHRRFCRHCGSHLWAWNNTWPELLHPVASSVDSALPKTPYYTHTMLKYKPDWVETFTTADDLCFGEYPDESIAEWHERLANT
;
A
#
# COMPACT_ATOMS: atom_id res chain seq x y z
N MET A 1 -5.11 -7.75 -13.96
CA MET A 1 -5.95 -8.64 -13.12
C MET A 1 -6.95 -7.81 -12.32
N LYS A 2 -8.08 -8.41 -11.92
CA LYS A 2 -9.02 -7.77 -11.01
C LYS A 2 -8.70 -8.15 -9.56
N ILE A 3 -8.54 -7.16 -8.70
CA ILE A 3 -8.33 -7.31 -7.26
C ILE A 3 -9.66 -7.08 -6.56
N HIS A 4 -10.06 -7.99 -5.70
CA HIS A 4 -11.18 -7.85 -4.79
C HIS A 4 -10.66 -7.80 -3.37
N GLY A 5 -11.20 -6.92 -2.55
CA GLY A 5 -10.82 -6.81 -1.16
C GLY A 5 -11.97 -6.35 -0.28
N SER A 6 -11.81 -6.55 1.01
CA SER A 6 -12.81 -6.18 2.01
C SER A 6 -12.20 -5.84 3.36
N CYS A 7 -12.97 -5.17 4.20
CA CYS A 7 -12.65 -5.02 5.61
C CYS A 7 -13.07 -6.28 6.39
N HIS A 8 -12.50 -6.50 7.56
CA HIS A 8 -12.77 -7.69 8.35
C HIS A 8 -14.27 -7.87 8.67
N CYS A 9 -14.99 -6.81 8.99
CA CYS A 9 -16.43 -6.89 9.28
C CYS A 9 -17.33 -6.92 8.04
N GLN A 10 -16.78 -6.90 6.84
CA GLN A 10 -17.49 -6.94 5.55
C GLN A 10 -18.40 -5.74 5.25
N ALA A 11 -18.38 -4.69 6.07
CA ALA A 11 -19.16 -3.46 5.80
C ALA A 11 -18.65 -2.71 4.57
N VAL A 12 -17.36 -2.83 4.24
CA VAL A 12 -16.74 -2.26 3.05
C VAL A 12 -16.14 -3.35 2.19
N ARG A 13 -16.48 -3.33 0.90
CA ARG A 13 -15.87 -4.17 -0.13
C ARG A 13 -15.46 -3.31 -1.30
N TYR A 14 -14.41 -3.69 -2.00
CA TYR A 14 -13.94 -2.97 -3.18
C TYR A 14 -13.47 -3.92 -4.27
N GLU A 15 -13.51 -3.44 -5.51
CA GLU A 15 -12.83 -4.04 -6.64
C GLU A 15 -12.04 -2.98 -7.38
N VAL A 16 -10.89 -3.34 -7.93
CA VAL A 16 -10.02 -2.47 -8.70
C VAL A 16 -9.21 -3.29 -9.70
N GLU A 17 -8.93 -2.72 -10.86
CA GLU A 17 -8.06 -3.36 -11.85
C GLU A 17 -6.59 -3.02 -11.55
N SER A 18 -5.75 -4.02 -11.74
CA SER A 18 -4.30 -3.86 -11.69
C SER A 18 -3.71 -4.55 -12.92
N ASN A 19 -2.90 -3.85 -13.70
CA ASN A 19 -2.13 -4.48 -14.77
C ASN A 19 -1.15 -5.46 -14.16
N GLU A 20 -0.38 -4.99 -13.17
CA GLU A 20 0.49 -5.79 -12.35
C GLU A 20 0.48 -5.23 -10.90
N PRO A 21 0.15 -6.07 -9.88
CA PRO A 21 0.06 -5.60 -8.50
C PRO A 21 1.43 -5.27 -7.87
N TYR A 22 2.52 -5.67 -8.52
CA TYR A 22 3.87 -5.39 -8.04
C TYR A 22 4.43 -4.05 -8.59
N PRO A 23 5.53 -3.56 -8.00
CA PRO A 23 6.29 -4.23 -6.93
C PRO A 23 5.49 -4.32 -5.63
N TYR A 24 5.62 -5.44 -4.88
CA TYR A 24 5.07 -5.53 -3.53
C TYR A 24 5.96 -4.72 -2.59
N GLN A 25 5.49 -3.51 -2.25
CA GLN A 25 6.27 -2.57 -1.45
C GLN A 25 6.03 -2.76 0.04
N LYS A 26 7.00 -3.30 0.75
CA LYS A 26 7.02 -3.35 2.22
C LYS A 26 7.49 -2.01 2.77
N CYS A 27 6.55 -1.19 3.22
CA CYS A 27 6.85 0.14 3.79
C CYS A 27 6.97 0.07 5.31
N TYR A 28 8.15 0.42 5.83
CA TYR A 28 8.49 0.39 7.25
C TYR A 28 8.32 1.73 7.97
N CYS A 29 7.80 2.76 7.31
CA CYS A 29 7.59 4.05 7.96
C CYS A 29 6.62 3.94 9.15
N SER A 30 6.74 4.87 10.10
CA SER A 30 5.92 4.86 11.32
C SER A 30 4.41 4.93 11.03
N ILE A 31 4.01 5.57 9.93
CA ILE A 31 2.60 5.71 9.55
C ILE A 31 2.06 4.37 9.06
N CYS A 32 2.70 3.73 8.07
CA CYS A 32 2.31 2.43 7.55
C CYS A 32 2.31 1.36 8.64
N ARG A 33 3.37 1.32 9.44
CA ARG A 33 3.51 0.40 10.57
C ARG A 33 2.37 0.53 11.58
N LYS A 34 2.01 1.78 11.95
CA LYS A 34 0.98 2.02 12.99
C LYS A 34 -0.44 1.87 12.46
N THR A 35 -0.68 2.12 11.17
CA THR A 35 -2.04 2.10 10.61
C THR A 35 -2.50 0.74 10.11
N SER A 36 -1.58 -0.16 9.76
CA SER A 36 -1.96 -1.46 9.19
C SER A 36 -0.96 -2.59 9.41
N GLY A 37 0.19 -2.32 10.01
CA GLY A 37 1.30 -3.28 10.03
C GLY A 37 1.43 -4.08 11.31
N GLY A 38 0.96 -5.34 11.35
CA GLY A 38 1.18 -6.25 12.48
C GLY A 38 2.64 -6.65 12.68
N GLU A 39 3.40 -6.78 11.61
CA GLU A 39 4.83 -7.18 11.62
C GLU A 39 5.79 -5.99 11.45
N GLY A 40 5.32 -4.76 11.60
CA GLY A 40 6.13 -3.56 11.52
C GLY A 40 6.26 -2.93 10.15
N TYR A 41 5.52 -3.42 9.16
CA TYR A 41 5.41 -2.86 7.81
C TYR A 41 4.01 -3.06 7.23
N THR A 42 3.71 -2.36 6.14
CA THR A 42 2.53 -2.59 5.31
C THR A 42 3.01 -2.99 3.92
N ILE A 43 2.36 -3.96 3.29
CA ILE A 43 2.58 -4.27 1.88
C ILE A 43 1.58 -3.45 1.06
N ASN A 44 2.08 -2.49 0.30
CA ASN A 44 1.30 -1.69 -0.64
C ASN A 44 1.43 -2.29 -2.04
N LEU A 45 0.29 -2.51 -2.68
CA LEU A 45 0.20 -2.97 -4.06
C LEU A 45 0.05 -1.79 -5.02
N SER A 46 0.00 -2.07 -6.32
CA SER A 46 -0.28 -1.09 -7.36
C SER A 46 -1.58 -1.46 -8.10
N ALA A 47 -2.45 -0.46 -8.31
CA ALA A 47 -3.69 -0.61 -9.06
C ALA A 47 -4.10 0.72 -9.71
N ASP A 48 -5.01 0.65 -10.70
CA ASP A 48 -5.56 1.82 -11.40
C ASP A 48 -6.71 2.43 -10.60
N ALA A 49 -6.48 3.60 -10.02
CA ALA A 49 -7.45 4.31 -9.19
C ALA A 49 -8.77 4.64 -9.92
N GLN A 50 -8.74 4.79 -11.26
CA GLN A 50 -9.91 5.13 -12.04
C GLN A 50 -10.91 3.96 -12.15
N THR A 51 -10.45 2.75 -11.89
CA THR A 51 -11.28 1.53 -11.97
C THR A 51 -11.87 1.13 -10.63
N LEU A 52 -11.56 1.87 -9.56
CA LEU A 52 -12.01 1.56 -8.20
C LEU A 52 -13.53 1.61 -8.10
N LYS A 53 -14.14 0.51 -7.65
CA LYS A 53 -15.54 0.43 -7.28
C LYS A 53 -15.66 0.03 -5.82
N ILE A 54 -16.55 0.71 -5.11
CA ILE A 54 -16.72 0.55 -3.66
C ILE A 54 -18.17 0.19 -3.36
N ASN A 55 -18.34 -0.78 -2.46
CA ASN A 55 -19.62 -1.08 -1.82
C ASN A 55 -19.46 -0.78 -0.32
N GLY A 56 -20.37 -0.01 0.26
CA GLY A 56 -20.29 0.44 1.65
C GLY A 56 -19.38 1.66 1.84
N GLU A 57 -19.36 2.58 0.89
CA GLU A 57 -18.53 3.79 0.96
C GLU A 57 -18.84 4.68 2.17
N ASP A 58 -20.08 4.69 2.63
CA ASP A 58 -20.55 5.38 3.83
C ASP A 58 -19.95 4.85 5.13
N HIS A 59 -19.33 3.66 5.08
CA HIS A 59 -18.58 3.06 6.20
C HIS A 59 -17.08 3.33 6.16
N LEU A 60 -16.61 4.10 5.16
CA LEU A 60 -15.19 4.48 5.04
C LEU A 60 -14.89 5.77 5.80
N GLU A 61 -13.69 5.78 6.37
CA GLU A 61 -13.04 6.99 6.90
C GLU A 61 -11.72 7.22 6.20
N THR A 62 -11.22 8.44 6.31
CA THR A 62 -9.94 8.84 5.73
C THR A 62 -9.01 9.36 6.81
N TYR A 63 -7.81 8.80 6.89
CA TYR A 63 -6.74 9.33 7.70
C TYR A 63 -5.66 9.96 6.83
N ARG A 64 -5.26 11.19 7.17
CA ARG A 64 -4.12 11.90 6.61
C ARG A 64 -3.15 12.23 7.73
N ALA A 65 -1.95 11.65 7.65
CA ALA A 65 -0.96 11.83 8.71
C ALA A 65 -0.50 13.30 8.82
N LEU A 66 -0.27 13.76 10.05
CA LEU A 66 0.43 15.01 10.29
C LEU A 66 1.93 14.78 10.09
N LEU A 67 2.56 15.57 9.21
CA LEU A 67 3.97 15.43 8.84
C LEU A 67 4.89 16.33 9.67
N SER A 68 4.32 17.32 10.38
CA SER A 68 5.07 18.25 11.21
C SER A 68 4.19 18.80 12.33
N PRO A 69 4.79 19.35 13.40
CA PRO A 69 4.05 20.07 14.44
C PRO A 69 3.16 21.22 13.90
N ASP A 70 3.51 21.78 12.74
CA ASP A 70 2.78 22.89 12.09
C ASP A 70 1.52 22.42 11.35
N SER A 71 1.05 21.23 11.63
CA SER A 71 -0.25 20.69 11.14
C SER A 71 -0.31 20.44 9.62
N ARG A 72 0.83 20.38 8.92
CA ARG A 72 0.82 19.98 7.50
C ARG A 72 0.39 18.52 7.36
N GLN A 73 -0.75 18.30 6.73
CA GLN A 73 -1.25 16.96 6.44
C GLN A 73 -0.57 16.35 5.22
N SER A 74 -0.34 15.05 5.28
CA SER A 74 0.11 14.26 4.15
C SER A 74 -0.90 14.30 2.99
N ASN A 75 -0.39 14.25 1.75
CA ASN A 75 -1.21 14.04 0.57
C ASN A 75 -1.70 12.59 0.41
N HIS A 76 -1.19 11.67 1.23
CA HIS A 76 -1.70 10.30 1.28
C HIS A 76 -3.00 10.21 2.08
N HIS A 77 -4.06 9.79 1.39
CA HIS A 77 -5.36 9.48 1.94
C HIS A 77 -5.43 7.98 2.23
N ARG A 78 -5.39 7.60 3.51
CA ARG A 78 -5.53 6.21 3.95
C ARG A 78 -6.98 5.92 4.25
N ARG A 79 -7.57 5.02 3.46
CA ARG A 79 -8.98 4.65 3.60
C ARG A 79 -9.10 3.41 4.47
N PHE A 80 -9.94 3.49 5.46
CA PHE A 80 -10.17 2.41 6.43
C PHE A 80 -11.63 2.30 6.80
N CYS A 81 -12.04 1.12 7.27
CA CYS A 81 -13.39 0.89 7.76
C CYS A 81 -13.58 1.53 9.14
N ARG A 82 -14.61 2.38 9.30
CA ARG A 82 -14.91 3.02 10.59
C ARG A 82 -15.32 2.05 11.69
N HIS A 83 -15.84 0.86 11.34
CA HIS A 83 -16.35 -0.11 12.31
C HIS A 83 -15.26 -1.02 12.86
N CYS A 84 -14.39 -1.53 12.01
CA CYS A 84 -13.38 -2.51 12.42
C CYS A 84 -11.94 -2.03 12.28
N GLY A 85 -11.72 -0.83 11.73
CA GLY A 85 -10.40 -0.23 11.59
C GLY A 85 -9.52 -0.85 10.49
N SER A 86 -10.01 -1.82 9.72
CA SER A 86 -9.22 -2.41 8.64
C SER A 86 -8.78 -1.34 7.65
N HIS A 87 -7.47 -1.18 7.45
CA HIS A 87 -6.91 -0.33 6.42
C HIS A 87 -7.03 -1.04 5.07
N LEU A 88 -7.62 -0.38 4.09
CA LEU A 88 -8.00 -0.99 2.81
C LEU A 88 -7.07 -0.58 1.68
N TRP A 89 -6.85 0.72 1.52
CA TRP A 89 -5.93 1.27 0.52
C TRP A 89 -5.44 2.65 0.91
N ALA A 90 -4.36 3.08 0.24
CA ALA A 90 -3.92 4.46 0.22
C ALA A 90 -4.03 5.03 -1.19
N TRP A 91 -4.27 6.34 -1.27
CA TRP A 91 -4.29 7.11 -2.51
C TRP A 91 -3.59 8.45 -2.27
N ASN A 92 -2.94 8.99 -3.29
CA ASN A 92 -2.23 10.25 -3.20
C ASN A 92 -2.61 11.15 -4.38
N ASN A 93 -2.98 12.40 -4.11
CA ASN A 93 -3.35 13.36 -5.14
C ASN A 93 -2.17 13.82 -6.02
N THR A 94 -0.94 13.52 -5.65
CA THR A 94 0.26 13.75 -6.49
C THR A 94 0.34 12.73 -7.64
N TRP A 95 -0.21 11.52 -7.42
CA TRP A 95 -0.31 10.44 -8.41
C TRP A 95 -1.75 9.92 -8.46
N PRO A 96 -2.69 10.72 -9.00
CA PRO A 96 -4.12 10.44 -8.87
C PRO A 96 -4.57 9.17 -9.61
N GLU A 97 -3.78 8.70 -10.57
CA GLU A 97 -4.00 7.46 -11.32
C GLU A 97 -3.68 6.19 -10.52
N LEU A 98 -2.85 6.32 -9.47
CA LEU A 98 -2.39 5.18 -8.69
C LEU A 98 -3.23 4.98 -7.42
N LEU A 99 -3.68 3.75 -7.21
CA LEU A 99 -4.21 3.26 -5.95
C LEU A 99 -3.23 2.25 -5.36
N HIS A 100 -3.09 2.27 -4.05
CA HIS A 100 -2.27 1.32 -3.31
C HIS A 100 -3.13 0.46 -2.39
N PRO A 101 -3.76 -0.63 -2.89
CA PRO A 101 -4.42 -1.58 -2.02
C PRO A 101 -3.43 -2.15 -1.00
N VAL A 102 -3.87 -2.31 0.23
CA VAL A 102 -3.08 -3.00 1.26
C VAL A 102 -3.25 -4.50 1.07
N ALA A 103 -2.17 -5.23 0.87
CA ALA A 103 -2.23 -6.66 0.54
C ALA A 103 -3.04 -7.48 1.55
N SER A 104 -2.98 -7.12 2.84
CA SER A 104 -3.75 -7.79 3.90
C SER A 104 -5.27 -7.58 3.81
N SER A 105 -5.75 -6.62 3.01
CA SER A 105 -7.18 -6.39 2.76
C SER A 105 -7.70 -7.09 1.51
N VAL A 106 -6.83 -7.74 0.73
CA VAL A 106 -7.18 -8.39 -0.53
C VAL A 106 -7.70 -9.80 -0.27
N ASP A 107 -8.86 -10.11 -0.85
CA ASP A 107 -9.53 -11.42 -0.75
C ASP A 107 -9.24 -12.31 -1.97
N SER A 108 -8.95 -11.71 -3.13
CA SER A 108 -8.58 -12.47 -4.33
C SER A 108 -7.14 -13.00 -4.23
N ALA A 109 -6.87 -14.10 -4.93
CA ALA A 109 -5.52 -14.64 -4.99
C ALA A 109 -4.56 -13.65 -5.65
N LEU A 110 -3.51 -13.27 -4.92
CA LEU A 110 -2.42 -12.45 -5.44
C LEU A 110 -1.32 -13.34 -6.04
N PRO A 111 -0.71 -12.94 -7.17
CA PRO A 111 0.43 -13.67 -7.70
C PRO A 111 1.62 -13.60 -6.74
N LYS A 112 2.42 -14.66 -6.75
CA LYS A 112 3.68 -14.65 -6.01
C LYS A 112 4.63 -13.64 -6.66
N THR A 113 5.08 -12.64 -5.88
CA THR A 113 6.06 -11.68 -6.37
C THR A 113 7.43 -12.36 -6.57
N PRO A 114 8.19 -12.00 -7.63
CA PRO A 114 9.56 -12.50 -7.78
C PRO A 114 10.49 -11.98 -6.68
N TYR A 115 10.25 -10.75 -6.19
CA TYR A 115 10.98 -10.12 -5.09
C TYR A 115 10.13 -9.03 -4.44
N TYR A 116 10.53 -8.59 -3.25
CA TYR A 116 9.94 -7.47 -2.55
C TYR A 116 10.77 -6.21 -2.70
N THR A 117 10.10 -5.06 -2.63
CA THR A 117 10.75 -3.76 -2.51
C THR A 117 10.55 -3.27 -1.07
N HIS A 118 11.64 -3.20 -0.31
CA HIS A 118 11.62 -2.70 1.05
C HIS A 118 11.90 -1.21 1.06
N THR A 119 10.95 -0.40 1.54
CA THR A 119 11.04 1.07 1.56
C THR A 119 11.02 1.60 2.99
N MET A 120 11.62 2.75 3.21
CA MET A 120 11.64 3.42 4.51
C MET A 120 12.36 2.62 5.61
N LEU A 121 13.36 1.82 5.26
CA LEU A 121 14.13 1.00 6.21
C LEU A 121 14.85 1.83 7.26
N LYS A 122 15.21 3.07 6.97
CA LYS A 122 15.78 4.04 7.93
C LYS A 122 14.88 4.26 9.16
N TYR A 123 13.57 4.06 9.03
CA TYR A 123 12.58 4.29 10.09
C TYR A 123 12.09 2.99 10.73
N LYS A 124 12.67 1.87 10.35
CA LYS A 124 12.35 0.55 10.90
C LYS A 124 12.78 0.47 12.37
N PRO A 125 11.91 0.08 13.31
CA PRO A 125 12.31 -0.18 14.68
C PRO A 125 13.22 -1.41 14.80
N ASP A 126 14.07 -1.45 15.81
CA ASP A 126 15.03 -2.54 16.01
C ASP A 126 14.38 -3.92 16.22
N TRP A 127 13.17 -3.96 16.79
CA TRP A 127 12.42 -5.20 17.00
C TRP A 127 11.83 -5.81 15.72
N VAL A 128 11.82 -5.06 14.60
CA VAL A 128 11.34 -5.57 13.31
C VAL A 128 12.47 -6.28 12.60
N GLU A 129 12.35 -7.58 12.45
CA GLU A 129 13.26 -8.37 11.61
C GLU A 129 12.93 -8.19 10.12
N THR A 130 13.96 -8.10 9.30
CA THR A 130 13.83 -7.96 7.85
C THR A 130 14.41 -9.20 7.19
N PHE A 131 13.53 -10.10 6.77
CA PHE A 131 13.92 -11.25 5.97
C PHE A 131 13.98 -10.83 4.51
N THR A 132 15.18 -10.77 3.96
CA THR A 132 15.44 -10.40 2.56
C THR A 132 16.08 -11.55 1.81
N THR A 133 15.78 -11.66 0.53
CA THR A 133 16.49 -12.51 -0.42
C THR A 133 17.51 -11.67 -1.19
N ALA A 134 18.38 -12.33 -1.99
CA ALA A 134 19.35 -11.62 -2.82
C ALA A 134 18.69 -10.77 -3.92
N ASP A 135 17.45 -11.09 -4.29
CA ASP A 135 16.71 -10.42 -5.35
C ASP A 135 15.88 -9.22 -4.82
N ASP A 136 15.70 -9.10 -3.49
CA ASP A 136 14.91 -8.03 -2.90
C ASP A 136 15.62 -6.67 -3.02
N LEU A 137 14.85 -5.63 -3.31
CA LEU A 137 15.34 -4.26 -3.38
C LEU A 137 15.13 -3.55 -2.05
N CYS A 138 16.18 -2.93 -1.52
CA CYS A 138 16.18 -2.33 -0.19
C CYS A 138 16.56 -0.84 -0.25
N PHE A 139 15.66 0.02 0.23
CA PHE A 139 15.83 1.47 0.24
C PHE A 139 15.65 2.04 1.65
N GLY A 140 16.59 2.90 2.05
CA GLY A 140 16.51 3.62 3.33
C GLY A 140 15.30 4.55 3.41
N GLU A 141 14.93 5.13 2.28
CA GLU A 141 13.77 6.01 2.10
C GLU A 141 12.91 5.51 0.93
N TYR A 142 12.62 6.35 -0.06
CA TYR A 142 11.91 5.96 -1.28
C TYR A 142 12.85 5.28 -2.27
N PRO A 143 12.32 4.43 -3.18
CA PRO A 143 13.06 3.97 -4.35
C PRO A 143 13.54 5.15 -5.21
N ASP A 144 14.63 4.93 -5.96
CA ASP A 144 15.16 5.92 -6.90
C ASP A 144 14.36 5.94 -8.23
N GLU A 145 13.49 4.95 -8.45
CA GLU A 145 12.62 4.84 -9.61
C GLU A 145 11.14 4.88 -9.19
N SER A 146 10.28 5.41 -10.04
CA SER A 146 8.82 5.33 -9.90
C SER A 146 8.31 3.93 -10.26
N ILE A 147 7.07 3.61 -9.88
CA ILE A 147 6.41 2.34 -10.26
C ILE A 147 6.31 2.23 -11.80
N ALA A 148 6.08 3.33 -12.51
CA ALA A 148 6.01 3.35 -13.96
C ALA A 148 7.37 2.99 -14.59
N GLU A 149 8.45 3.62 -14.15
CA GLU A 149 9.81 3.32 -14.60
C GLU A 149 10.20 1.87 -14.27
N TRP A 150 9.78 1.36 -13.12
CA TRP A 150 9.97 -0.04 -12.73
C TRP A 150 9.29 -1.00 -13.73
N HIS A 151 8.02 -0.73 -14.10
CA HIS A 151 7.30 -1.53 -15.08
C HIS A 151 7.95 -1.46 -16.47
N GLU A 152 8.37 -0.27 -16.91
CA GLU A 152 9.07 -0.08 -18.19
C GLU A 152 10.39 -0.87 -18.24
N ARG A 153 11.16 -0.84 -17.17
CA ARG A 153 12.42 -1.59 -17.07
C ARG A 153 12.20 -3.07 -17.20
N LEU A 154 11.16 -3.63 -16.54
CA LEU A 154 10.86 -5.06 -16.64
C LEU A 154 10.32 -5.47 -18.01
N ALA A 155 9.52 -4.61 -18.66
CA ALA A 155 9.00 -4.91 -20.00
C ALA A 155 10.10 -4.95 -21.07
N ASN A 156 11.26 -4.32 -20.81
CA ASN A 156 12.41 -4.26 -21.71
C ASN A 156 13.50 -5.30 -21.38
N THR A 157 13.26 -6.21 -20.42
CA THR A 157 14.16 -7.30 -20.03
C THR A 157 13.63 -8.64 -20.47
#